data_ae61cf4c9fb486617648b9d1092315f9
#
_entry.id   ae61cf4c9fb486617648b9d1092315f9
#
_cell.length_a   1.000
_cell.length_b   1.000
_cell.length_c   1.000
_cell.angle_alpha   90.00
_cell.angle_beta   90.00
_cell.angle_gamma   90.00
#
_symmetry.space_group_name_H-M   'P 1'
#
loop_
_entity.id
_entity.type
_entity.pdbx_description
1 polymer ?
#
loop_
_entity_poly.entity_id
_entity_poly.type
_entity_poly.pdbx_seq_one_letter_code
_entity_poly.pdbx_strand_id
1 'polypeptide(L)'
;MTTITTYTADKAERLIRAKTAEGEYRVAGSLYLSGCDLSGVTLPASVAGSLDLSGCDLSGVTLPAIVTGSLYLSGCDLSGVTLPACVAGSLDLSGCRNPDPSQWWTERGETTRRHCLAVCPDGGYALVQTETDRFSAGCRKGLTRAQALKHWNRSDARAKLFTAAIEGAVL
;
A
#
# COMPACT_ATOMS: atom_id res chain seq x y z
N MET A 1 2.90 26.68 16.48
CA MET A 1 1.92 25.65 16.08
C MET A 1 1.73 25.76 14.56
N THR A 2 2.13 24.77 13.80
CA THR A 2 1.94 24.76 12.35
C THR A 2 0.47 24.42 12.07
N THR A 3 -0.27 25.35 11.48
CA THR A 3 -1.67 25.13 11.13
C THR A 3 -1.71 24.24 9.88
N ILE A 4 -2.20 22.99 10.01
CA ILE A 4 -2.36 22.09 8.86
C ILE A 4 -3.63 22.49 8.12
N THR A 5 -3.49 22.85 6.85
CA THR A 5 -4.61 23.24 6.00
C THR A 5 -5.37 21.99 5.51
N THR A 6 -6.72 22.05 5.53
CA THR A 6 -7.55 21.01 4.94
C THR A 6 -8.12 21.49 3.60
N TYR A 7 -7.88 20.72 2.54
CA TYR A 7 -8.42 20.97 1.20
C TYR A 7 -9.59 20.03 0.87
N THR A 8 -10.49 20.49 -0.01
CA THR A 8 -11.41 19.58 -0.70
C THR A 8 -10.64 18.72 -1.72
N ALA A 9 -11.22 17.60 -2.11
CA ALA A 9 -10.62 16.70 -3.10
C ALA A 9 -10.28 17.44 -4.40
N ASP A 10 -11.25 18.13 -5.00
CA ASP A 10 -11.07 18.87 -6.26
C ASP A 10 -9.95 19.91 -6.21
N LYS A 11 -9.83 20.63 -5.08
CA LYS A 11 -8.76 21.60 -4.90
C LYS A 11 -7.41 20.91 -4.80
N ALA A 12 -7.31 19.84 -4.02
CA ALA A 12 -6.08 19.09 -3.85
C ALA A 12 -5.62 18.46 -5.16
N GLU A 13 -6.52 17.82 -5.92
CA GLU A 13 -6.19 17.23 -7.22
C GLU A 13 -5.64 18.29 -8.21
N ARG A 14 -6.26 19.46 -8.27
CA ARG A 14 -5.78 20.54 -9.13
C ARG A 14 -4.38 21.01 -8.73
N LEU A 15 -4.11 21.19 -7.43
CA LEU A 15 -2.79 21.61 -6.95
C LEU A 15 -1.73 20.54 -7.21
N ILE A 16 -2.06 19.26 -7.00
CA ILE A 16 -1.17 18.14 -7.25
C ILE A 16 -0.86 18.03 -8.75
N ARG A 17 -1.86 18.04 -9.61
CA ARG A 17 -1.67 17.97 -11.08
C ARG A 17 -0.90 19.17 -11.64
N ALA A 18 -1.05 20.34 -11.04
CA ALA A 18 -0.28 21.54 -11.38
C ALA A 18 1.12 21.56 -10.74
N LYS A 19 1.46 20.57 -9.89
CA LYS A 19 2.70 20.52 -9.11
C LYS A 19 2.94 21.76 -8.23
N THR A 20 1.84 22.33 -7.70
CA THR A 20 1.85 23.54 -6.85
C THR A 20 1.36 23.25 -5.42
N ALA A 21 1.18 21.98 -5.06
CA ALA A 21 0.87 21.58 -3.70
C ALA A 21 2.13 21.72 -2.83
N GLU A 22 2.06 22.56 -1.81
CA GLU A 22 3.19 22.84 -0.91
C GLU A 22 2.78 22.70 0.56
N GLY A 23 3.78 22.39 1.38
CA GLY A 23 3.62 22.27 2.82
C GLY A 23 2.81 21.06 3.26
N GLU A 24 2.51 20.98 4.55
CA GLU A 24 1.70 19.91 5.14
C GLU A 24 0.21 20.26 5.04
N TYR A 25 -0.57 19.39 4.39
CA TYR A 25 -2.02 19.57 4.24
C TYR A 25 -2.76 18.24 4.35
N ARG A 26 -4.09 18.31 4.51
CA ARG A 26 -5.00 17.18 4.57
C ARG A 26 -6.07 17.31 3.50
N VAL A 27 -6.67 16.20 3.10
CA VAL A 27 -7.74 16.18 2.12
C VAL A 27 -9.01 15.60 2.73
N ALA A 28 -10.11 16.37 2.64
CA ALA A 28 -11.44 15.94 3.01
C ALA A 28 -12.14 15.36 1.78
N GLY A 29 -12.00 14.05 1.57
CA GLY A 29 -12.59 13.33 0.44
C GLY A 29 -11.59 12.37 -0.20
N SER A 30 -12.00 11.78 -1.34
CA SER A 30 -11.15 10.85 -2.10
C SER A 30 -10.31 11.58 -3.14
N LEU A 31 -9.11 11.10 -3.40
CA LEU A 31 -8.20 11.60 -4.44
C LEU A 31 -8.02 10.55 -5.54
N TYR A 32 -8.16 10.97 -6.80
CA TYR A 32 -8.01 10.11 -7.98
C TYR A 32 -6.87 10.65 -8.85
N LEU A 33 -5.69 10.07 -8.68
CA LEU A 33 -4.44 10.50 -9.32
C LEU A 33 -3.82 9.42 -10.20
N SER A 34 -4.60 8.39 -10.57
CA SER A 34 -4.10 7.29 -11.39
C SER A 34 -3.43 7.78 -12.67
N GLY A 35 -2.28 7.21 -13.00
CA GLY A 35 -1.46 7.57 -14.16
C GLY A 35 -0.88 8.97 -14.16
N CYS A 36 -0.95 9.71 -13.04
CA CYS A 36 -0.37 11.05 -12.94
C CYS A 36 1.15 10.99 -12.75
N ASP A 37 1.85 11.97 -13.31
CA ASP A 37 3.24 12.25 -12.97
C ASP A 37 3.31 12.97 -11.62
N LEU A 38 3.77 12.25 -10.61
CA LEU A 38 3.90 12.73 -9.23
C LEU A 38 5.34 13.17 -8.89
N SER A 39 6.23 13.26 -9.86
CA SER A 39 7.63 13.66 -9.61
C SER A 39 7.70 15.07 -8.99
N GLY A 40 8.35 15.18 -7.82
CA GLY A 40 8.48 16.43 -7.08
C GLY A 40 7.18 16.93 -6.43
N VAL A 41 6.13 16.11 -6.39
CA VAL A 41 4.84 16.47 -5.77
C VAL A 41 4.83 16.12 -4.29
N THR A 42 4.31 17.03 -3.47
CA THR A 42 4.00 16.75 -2.06
C THR A 42 2.57 16.25 -1.96
N LEU A 43 2.40 14.98 -1.56
CA LEU A 43 1.10 14.41 -1.25
C LEU A 43 0.60 14.86 0.13
N PRO A 44 -0.73 14.81 0.39
CA PRO A 44 -1.29 15.20 1.68
C PRO A 44 -0.81 14.31 2.82
N ALA A 45 -0.75 14.83 4.04
CA ALA A 45 -0.43 14.06 5.23
C ALA A 45 -1.51 13.00 5.54
N SER A 46 -2.77 13.27 5.16
CA SER A 46 -3.87 12.30 5.28
C SER A 46 -4.96 12.55 4.24
N VAL A 47 -5.67 11.48 3.88
CA VAL A 47 -6.81 11.48 2.98
C VAL A 47 -8.02 10.89 3.71
N ALA A 48 -9.10 11.69 3.86
CA ALA A 48 -10.34 11.28 4.50
C ALA A 48 -11.29 10.55 3.53
N GLY A 49 -10.77 9.81 2.61
CA GLY A 49 -11.47 9.00 1.61
C GLY A 49 -10.52 8.02 0.98
N SER A 50 -10.83 7.55 -0.22
CA SER A 50 -9.95 6.67 -0.98
C SER A 50 -8.85 7.45 -1.70
N LEU A 51 -7.71 6.81 -1.92
CA LEU A 51 -6.59 7.34 -2.67
C LEU A 51 -6.25 6.37 -3.81
N ASP A 52 -6.36 6.85 -5.05
CA ASP A 52 -5.98 6.09 -6.23
C ASP A 52 -4.71 6.66 -6.86
N LEU A 53 -3.65 5.89 -6.79
CA LEU A 53 -2.33 6.17 -7.37
C LEU A 53 -1.93 5.08 -8.39
N SER A 54 -2.90 4.30 -8.88
CA SER A 54 -2.64 3.19 -9.80
C SER A 54 -1.85 3.65 -11.01
N GLY A 55 -0.78 2.92 -11.34
CA GLY A 55 0.09 3.20 -12.48
C GLY A 55 0.93 4.48 -12.36
N CYS A 56 1.00 5.09 -11.17
CA CYS A 56 1.89 6.23 -10.94
C CYS A 56 3.35 5.79 -10.74
N ASP A 57 4.27 6.64 -11.14
CA ASP A 57 5.65 6.57 -10.66
C ASP A 57 5.73 7.17 -9.25
N LEU A 58 6.04 6.34 -8.27
CA LEU A 58 6.14 6.72 -6.87
C LEU A 58 7.57 6.98 -6.41
N SER A 59 8.54 7.08 -7.33
CA SER A 59 9.95 7.32 -7.00
C SER A 59 10.10 8.65 -6.24
N GLY A 60 10.59 8.57 -5.02
CA GLY A 60 10.77 9.75 -4.15
C GLY A 60 9.48 10.36 -3.61
N VAL A 61 8.33 9.73 -3.82
CA VAL A 61 7.03 10.18 -3.30
C VAL A 61 6.81 9.65 -1.89
N THR A 62 6.43 10.55 -0.97
CA THR A 62 5.99 10.16 0.38
C THR A 62 4.48 10.01 0.38
N LEU A 63 4.00 8.80 0.68
CA LEU A 63 2.56 8.53 0.79
C LEU A 63 1.96 9.15 2.06
N PRO A 64 0.65 9.46 2.05
CA PRO A 64 -0.09 9.87 3.25
C PRO A 64 0.07 8.86 4.40
N ALA A 65 0.25 9.33 5.62
CA ALA A 65 0.34 8.45 6.78
C ALA A 65 -0.97 7.70 7.07
N ILE A 66 -2.12 8.31 6.72
CA ILE A 66 -3.45 7.76 6.96
C ILE A 66 -4.33 7.93 5.72
N VAL A 67 -4.97 6.82 5.29
CA VAL A 67 -6.03 6.79 4.27
C VAL A 67 -7.26 6.15 4.92
N THR A 68 -8.35 6.92 5.10
CA THR A 68 -9.55 6.40 5.78
C THR A 68 -10.49 5.63 4.83
N GLY A 69 -10.25 5.67 3.53
CA GLY A 69 -10.86 4.82 2.52
C GLY A 69 -9.91 3.75 2.02
N SER A 70 -10.10 3.33 0.77
CA SER A 70 -9.23 2.36 0.10
C SER A 70 -8.00 3.03 -0.51
N LEU A 71 -6.90 2.30 -0.58
CA LEU A 71 -5.68 2.71 -1.26
C LEU A 71 -5.44 1.80 -2.46
N TYR A 72 -5.36 2.39 -3.65
CA TYR A 72 -5.09 1.68 -4.89
C TYR A 72 -3.70 2.05 -5.39
N LEU A 73 -2.81 1.05 -5.49
CA LEU A 73 -1.42 1.17 -5.94
C LEU A 73 -1.14 0.21 -7.10
N SER A 74 -2.19 -0.30 -7.78
CA SER A 74 -2.01 -1.32 -8.81
C SER A 74 -1.02 -0.87 -9.89
N GLY A 75 -0.08 -1.77 -10.23
CA GLY A 75 0.94 -1.53 -11.24
C GLY A 75 2.10 -0.62 -10.84
N CYS A 76 2.13 -0.12 -9.60
CA CYS A 76 3.22 0.73 -9.11
C CYS A 76 4.51 -0.06 -8.82
N ASP A 77 5.65 0.60 -8.91
CA ASP A 77 6.89 0.14 -8.30
C ASP A 77 6.98 0.69 -6.86
N LEU A 78 7.08 -0.21 -5.89
CA LEU A 78 7.10 0.13 -4.46
C LEU A 78 8.53 0.22 -3.91
N SER A 79 9.56 0.27 -4.76
CA SER A 79 10.95 0.44 -4.32
C SER A 79 11.12 1.71 -3.50
N GLY A 80 11.51 1.56 -2.23
CA GLY A 80 11.70 2.69 -1.33
C GLY A 80 10.43 3.43 -0.90
N VAL A 81 9.24 2.93 -1.28
CA VAL A 81 7.96 3.51 -0.89
C VAL A 81 7.58 3.05 0.51
N THR A 82 7.29 3.99 1.40
CA THR A 82 6.73 3.69 2.72
C THR A 82 5.20 3.68 2.63
N LEU A 83 4.59 2.52 2.92
CA LEU A 83 3.14 2.40 2.95
C LEU A 83 2.54 3.19 4.13
N PRO A 84 1.28 3.67 4.01
CA PRO A 84 0.57 4.33 5.10
C PRO A 84 0.56 3.50 6.40
N ALA A 85 0.66 4.16 7.55
CA ALA A 85 0.51 3.49 8.84
C ALA A 85 -0.90 2.88 9.03
N CYS A 86 -1.90 3.45 8.36
CA CYS A 86 -3.28 2.95 8.39
C CYS A 86 -3.98 3.16 7.05
N VAL A 87 -4.59 2.09 6.53
CA VAL A 87 -5.57 2.10 5.44
C VAL A 87 -6.85 1.46 5.98
N ALA A 88 -7.91 2.27 6.16
CA ALA A 88 -9.14 1.76 6.78
C ALA A 88 -10.05 0.99 5.81
N GLY A 89 -9.87 1.19 4.51
CA GLY A 89 -10.55 0.44 3.46
C GLY A 89 -9.72 -0.74 2.95
N SER A 90 -9.84 -1.04 1.67
CA SER A 90 -9.05 -2.08 1.01
C SER A 90 -7.73 -1.53 0.50
N LEU A 91 -6.68 -2.34 0.54
CA LEU A 91 -5.40 -2.07 -0.10
C LEU A 91 -5.27 -2.94 -1.35
N ASP A 92 -5.10 -2.30 -2.52
CA ASP A 92 -4.87 -2.98 -3.79
C ASP A 92 -3.40 -2.81 -4.21
N LEU A 93 -2.67 -3.92 -4.19
CA LEU A 93 -1.26 -4.03 -4.61
C LEU A 93 -1.12 -4.90 -5.87
N SER A 94 -2.18 -5.06 -6.66
CA SER A 94 -2.18 -5.89 -7.86
C SER A 94 -1.13 -5.41 -8.85
N GLY A 95 -0.27 -6.31 -9.33
CA GLY A 95 0.77 -5.97 -10.30
C GLY A 95 1.88 -5.04 -9.79
N CYS A 96 1.91 -4.71 -8.50
CA CYS A 96 3.03 -3.98 -7.91
C CYS A 96 4.32 -4.77 -7.95
N ARG A 97 5.45 -4.05 -7.91
CA ARG A 97 6.79 -4.62 -7.82
C ARG A 97 7.49 -4.12 -6.55
N ASN A 98 8.47 -4.89 -6.09
CA ASN A 98 9.43 -4.51 -5.04
C ASN A 98 8.79 -3.97 -3.75
N PRO A 99 7.83 -4.68 -3.12
CA PRO A 99 7.34 -4.27 -1.81
C PRO A 99 8.47 -4.40 -0.77
N ASP A 100 8.55 -3.45 0.15
CA ASP A 100 9.51 -3.53 1.26
C ASP A 100 8.93 -4.42 2.38
N PRO A 101 9.53 -5.60 2.65
CA PRO A 101 9.03 -6.53 3.66
C PRO A 101 9.25 -6.06 5.10
N SER A 102 10.00 -4.99 5.32
CA SER A 102 10.20 -4.42 6.67
C SER A 102 9.04 -3.53 7.14
N GLN A 103 8.13 -3.17 6.24
CA GLN A 103 7.07 -2.22 6.52
C GLN A 103 5.81 -2.88 7.09
N TRP A 104 5.22 -2.22 8.07
CA TRP A 104 3.96 -2.61 8.70
C TRP A 104 2.89 -1.54 8.50
N TRP A 105 1.70 -1.97 8.14
CA TRP A 105 0.53 -1.13 7.95
C TRP A 105 -0.73 -1.80 8.51
N THR A 106 -1.79 -1.02 8.75
CA THR A 106 -3.10 -1.52 9.22
C THR A 106 -4.12 -1.39 8.10
N GLU A 107 -4.85 -2.46 7.81
CA GLU A 107 -5.91 -2.49 6.81
C GLU A 107 -7.28 -2.55 7.49
N ARG A 108 -8.25 -1.79 6.99
CA ARG A 108 -9.66 -1.80 7.46
C ARG A 108 -9.84 -1.53 8.94
N GLY A 109 -8.99 -0.70 9.53
CA GLY A 109 -9.08 -0.38 10.95
C GLY A 109 -8.81 -1.55 11.90
N GLU A 110 -8.22 -2.64 11.41
CA GLU A 110 -7.79 -3.75 12.26
C GLU A 110 -6.72 -3.31 13.25
N THR A 111 -6.72 -3.91 14.43
CA THR A 111 -5.68 -3.65 15.44
C THR A 111 -4.35 -4.31 15.11
N THR A 112 -4.38 -5.36 14.29
CA THR A 112 -3.19 -6.11 13.87
C THR A 112 -2.52 -5.44 12.68
N ARG A 113 -1.26 -5.08 12.85
CA ARG A 113 -0.43 -4.53 11.77
C ARG A 113 -0.05 -5.64 10.78
N ARG A 114 0.15 -5.23 9.53
CA ARG A 114 0.50 -6.12 8.41
C ARG A 114 1.68 -5.58 7.65
N HIS A 115 2.41 -6.44 6.97
CA HIS A 115 3.37 -6.05 5.94
C HIS A 115 3.32 -7.01 4.74
N CYS A 116 3.65 -6.48 3.58
CA CYS A 116 3.66 -7.23 2.35
C CYS A 116 5.01 -7.92 2.19
N LEU A 117 5.01 -9.25 2.07
CA LEU A 117 6.23 -10.04 1.88
C LEU A 117 6.56 -10.24 0.40
N ALA A 118 5.54 -10.39 -0.44
CA ALA A 118 5.70 -10.63 -1.87
C ALA A 118 4.45 -10.22 -2.64
N VAL A 119 4.63 -9.76 -3.87
CA VAL A 119 3.55 -9.47 -4.83
C VAL A 119 3.78 -10.28 -6.09
N CYS A 120 2.73 -10.94 -6.59
CA CYS A 120 2.81 -11.68 -7.84
C CYS A 120 2.99 -10.72 -9.03
N PRO A 121 4.02 -10.91 -9.88
CA PRO A 121 4.25 -10.04 -11.04
C PRO A 121 3.13 -10.07 -12.08
N ASP A 122 2.38 -11.18 -12.15
CA ASP A 122 1.24 -11.37 -13.03
C ASP A 122 -0.06 -10.72 -12.55
N GLY A 123 0.02 -10.00 -11.43
CA GLY A 123 -1.11 -9.34 -10.79
C GLY A 123 -1.96 -10.28 -9.94
N GLY A 124 -2.84 -9.70 -9.17
CA GLY A 124 -3.93 -10.40 -8.48
C GLY A 124 -3.70 -10.73 -7.01
N TYR A 125 -2.48 -11.03 -6.54
CA TYR A 125 -2.28 -11.39 -5.13
C TYR A 125 -0.98 -10.87 -4.54
N ALA A 126 -1.10 -10.28 -3.35
CA ALA A 126 0.03 -10.04 -2.45
C ALA A 126 0.01 -11.08 -1.31
N LEU A 127 1.18 -11.54 -0.89
CA LEU A 127 1.36 -12.29 0.34
C LEU A 127 1.60 -11.30 1.47
N VAL A 128 0.75 -11.35 2.48
CA VAL A 128 0.79 -10.46 3.64
C VAL A 128 1.03 -11.27 4.90
N GLN A 129 1.94 -10.79 5.75
CA GLN A 129 2.16 -11.30 7.10
C GLN A 129 1.59 -10.33 8.13
N THR A 130 1.06 -10.83 9.23
CA THR A 130 0.70 -10.05 10.41
C THR A 130 1.77 -10.13 11.48
N GLU A 131 1.83 -9.15 12.38
CA GLU A 131 2.74 -9.13 13.54
C GLU A 131 2.56 -10.34 14.48
N THR A 132 1.49 -11.11 14.34
CA THR A 132 1.26 -12.38 15.06
C THR A 132 1.68 -13.61 14.25
N ASP A 133 2.55 -13.44 13.25
CA ASP A 133 3.06 -14.48 12.35
C ASP A 133 1.94 -15.27 11.63
N ARG A 134 0.94 -14.54 11.13
CA ARG A 134 -0.13 -15.09 10.28
C ARG A 134 0.02 -14.62 8.85
N PHE A 135 -0.26 -15.49 7.90
CA PHE A 135 -0.07 -15.26 6.47
C PHE A 135 -1.39 -15.26 5.73
N SER A 136 -1.54 -14.34 4.79
CA SER A 136 -2.75 -14.20 3.97
C SER A 136 -2.38 -13.88 2.53
N ALA A 137 -3.05 -14.53 1.57
CA ALA A 137 -3.00 -14.16 0.16
C ALA A 137 -4.29 -14.60 -0.54
N GLY A 138 -4.90 -13.69 -1.30
CA GLY A 138 -6.16 -13.93 -1.97
C GLY A 138 -7.27 -14.33 -0.99
N CYS A 139 -7.93 -15.46 -1.25
CA CYS A 139 -8.98 -15.99 -0.39
C CYS A 139 -8.47 -16.70 0.87
N ARG A 140 -7.17 -16.94 0.98
CA ARG A 140 -6.56 -17.58 2.15
C ARG A 140 -6.11 -16.54 3.15
N LYS A 141 -6.65 -16.63 4.37
CA LYS A 141 -6.41 -15.62 5.41
C LYS A 141 -6.02 -16.28 6.73
N GLY A 142 -5.11 -15.63 7.45
CA GLY A 142 -4.74 -15.95 8.82
C GLY A 142 -4.10 -17.34 9.01
N LEU A 143 -3.42 -17.88 7.99
CA LEU A 143 -2.71 -19.15 8.10
C LEU A 143 -1.49 -19.03 9.02
N THR A 144 -1.23 -20.02 9.86
CA THR A 144 0.08 -20.15 10.54
C THR A 144 1.19 -20.36 9.52
N ARG A 145 2.45 -20.10 9.88
CA ARG A 145 3.61 -20.37 9.02
C ARG A 145 3.59 -21.80 8.44
N ALA A 146 3.37 -22.81 9.28
CA ALA A 146 3.31 -24.19 8.83
C ALA A 146 2.15 -24.47 7.85
N GLN A 147 0.97 -23.89 8.10
CA GLN A 147 -0.17 -24.00 7.20
C GLN A 147 0.08 -23.28 5.88
N ALA A 148 0.70 -22.10 5.92
CA ALA A 148 1.05 -21.33 4.76
C ALA A 148 2.07 -22.05 3.87
N LEU A 149 3.17 -22.54 4.44
CA LEU A 149 4.15 -23.34 3.73
C LEU A 149 3.53 -24.58 3.10
N LYS A 150 2.69 -25.32 3.84
CA LYS A 150 1.98 -26.47 3.30
C LYS A 150 1.04 -26.11 2.15
N HIS A 151 0.35 -24.96 2.25
CA HIS A 151 -0.61 -24.51 1.25
C HIS A 151 0.09 -24.08 -0.06
N TRP A 152 1.20 -23.37 0.02
CA TRP A 152 1.94 -22.87 -1.14
C TRP A 152 3.14 -23.76 -1.55
N ASN A 153 3.29 -24.95 -0.97
CA ASN A 153 4.30 -25.91 -1.43
C ASN A 153 3.88 -26.58 -2.75
N ARG A 154 3.96 -25.83 -3.84
CA ARG A 154 3.60 -26.23 -5.20
C ARG A 154 4.73 -25.87 -6.16
N SER A 155 4.66 -26.41 -7.39
CA SER A 155 5.70 -26.20 -8.40
C SER A 155 5.55 -24.90 -9.21
N ASP A 156 4.39 -24.24 -9.13
CA ASP A 156 4.14 -23.01 -9.90
C ASP A 156 4.95 -21.82 -9.36
N ALA A 157 5.19 -20.82 -10.25
CA ALA A 157 6.05 -19.68 -9.94
C ALA A 157 5.55 -18.85 -8.75
N ARG A 158 4.23 -18.68 -8.60
CA ARG A 158 3.61 -17.95 -7.50
C ARG A 158 3.83 -18.65 -6.17
N ALA A 159 3.62 -19.96 -6.14
CA ALA A 159 3.82 -20.76 -4.93
C ALA A 159 5.28 -20.73 -4.49
N LYS A 160 6.24 -20.83 -5.42
CA LYS A 160 7.67 -20.72 -5.11
C LYS A 160 8.01 -19.35 -4.53
N LEU A 161 7.48 -18.27 -5.12
CA LEU A 161 7.67 -16.90 -4.61
C LEU A 161 7.16 -16.77 -3.18
N PHE A 162 5.94 -17.25 -2.89
CA PHE A 162 5.35 -17.16 -1.56
C PHE A 162 6.06 -18.06 -0.54
N THR A 163 6.46 -19.25 -0.92
CA THR A 163 7.26 -20.13 -0.04
C THR A 163 8.56 -19.46 0.35
N ALA A 164 9.34 -18.95 -0.58
CA ALA A 164 10.60 -18.26 -0.30
C ALA A 164 10.39 -17.01 0.59
N ALA A 165 9.34 -16.23 0.34
CA ALA A 165 9.01 -15.08 1.16
C ALA A 165 8.60 -15.45 2.59
N ILE A 166 7.86 -16.54 2.79
CA ILE A 166 7.48 -17.04 4.12
C ILE A 166 8.69 -17.57 4.88
N GLU A 167 9.60 -18.28 4.21
CA GLU A 167 10.83 -18.80 4.81
C GLU A 167 11.77 -17.68 5.26
N GLY A 168 11.88 -16.60 4.49
CA GLY A 168 12.67 -15.42 4.81
C GLY A 168 12.01 -14.44 5.79
N ALA A 169 10.72 -14.59 6.09
CA ALA A 169 10.00 -13.67 6.95
C ALA A 169 10.43 -13.78 8.42
N VAL A 170 10.70 -12.63 9.02
CA VAL A 170 10.99 -12.47 10.45
C VAL A 170 9.85 -11.70 11.13
N LEU A 171 9.70 -11.89 12.45
CA LEU A 171 8.77 -11.11 13.28
C LEU A 171 9.39 -9.76 13.66
#